data_18b8a944e350c76d24781281c582a72f
#
_entry.id   18b8a944e350c76d24781281c582a72f
#
_cell.length_a   1.000
_cell.length_b   1.000
_cell.length_c   1.000
_cell.angle_alpha   90.00
_cell.angle_beta   90.00
_cell.angle_gamma   90.00
#
_symmetry.space_group_name_H-M   'P 1'
#
loop_
_entity.id
_entity.type
_entity.pdbx_description
1 polymer ?
#
loop_
_entity_poly.entity_id
_entity_poly.type
_entity_poly.pdbx_seq_one_letter_code
_entity_poly.pdbx_strand_id
1 'polypeptide(L)'
;MDDPTFVWRAPIGTVVLIALALRDRARTGTWSRARELGVLFGAALGAMAYALAHDAVTWSISREYFSIGKGLPEAATSFAPVARLALLAGWSAGLAVGLALVIANNPGRLSRLPERALAPELGRVVAYALLGAGTCAALGAASEPCLGVAIADAGVLSPRSYLVAQGAHAGSYLGAALGAAVSVARVRRARRWLSERRPSPSPGPSAVA
;
A
#
# COMPACT_ATOMS: atom_id res chain seq x y z
N MET A 1 -22.17 -5.55 -5.47
CA MET A 1 -21.39 -5.84 -4.26
C MET A 1 -21.72 -4.75 -3.23
N ASP A 2 -22.95 -4.75 -2.76
CA ASP A 2 -23.50 -3.71 -1.86
C ASP A 2 -23.73 -4.35 -0.48
N ASP A 3 -22.62 -4.73 0.18
CA ASP A 3 -22.71 -5.08 1.60
C ASP A 3 -22.79 -3.76 2.40
N PRO A 4 -23.97 -3.33 2.86
CA PRO A 4 -24.15 -2.10 3.63
C PRO A 4 -23.36 -2.15 4.95
N THR A 5 -22.92 -3.34 5.37
CA THR A 5 -22.16 -3.51 6.61
C THR A 5 -20.69 -3.05 6.45
N PHE A 6 -20.16 -2.98 5.23
CA PHE A 6 -18.78 -2.52 4.99
C PHE A 6 -18.58 -1.06 5.38
N VAL A 7 -19.60 -0.20 5.14
CA VAL A 7 -19.54 1.24 5.48
C VAL A 7 -19.31 1.47 6.98
N TRP A 8 -19.82 0.58 7.83
CA TRP A 8 -19.69 0.68 9.29
C TRP A 8 -18.45 -0.03 9.86
N ARG A 9 -17.91 -1.02 9.15
CA ARG A 9 -16.73 -1.78 9.63
C ARG A 9 -15.47 -0.91 9.74
N ALA A 10 -15.24 -0.03 8.78
CA ALA A 10 -14.07 0.85 8.79
C ALA A 10 -14.08 1.86 9.97
N PRO A 11 -15.16 2.65 10.20
CA PRO A 11 -15.22 3.54 11.35
C PRO A 11 -15.20 2.79 12.70
N ILE A 12 -15.90 1.66 12.82
CA ILE A 12 -15.86 0.86 14.05
C ILE A 12 -14.45 0.35 14.33
N GLY A 13 -13.77 -0.22 13.32
CA GLY A 13 -12.39 -0.66 13.44
C GLY A 13 -11.44 0.48 13.86
N THR A 14 -11.62 1.67 13.28
CA THR A 14 -10.85 2.87 13.63
C THR A 14 -11.07 3.28 15.09
N VAL A 15 -12.31 3.33 15.56
CA VAL A 15 -12.64 3.66 16.96
C VAL A 15 -12.02 2.65 17.92
N VAL A 16 -12.11 1.36 17.62
CA VAL A 16 -11.49 0.29 18.43
C VAL A 16 -9.97 0.47 18.51
N LEU A 17 -9.30 0.75 17.39
CA LEU A 17 -7.86 0.96 17.36
C LEU A 17 -7.43 2.19 18.17
N ILE A 18 -8.19 3.29 18.06
CA ILE A 18 -7.95 4.51 18.88
C ILE A 18 -8.14 4.19 20.37
N ALA A 19 -9.22 3.51 20.72
CA ALA A 19 -9.48 3.13 22.13
C ALA A 19 -8.36 2.23 22.69
N LEU A 20 -7.85 1.28 21.90
CA LEU A 20 -6.70 0.44 22.27
C LEU A 20 -5.43 1.25 22.46
N ALA A 21 -5.16 2.25 21.61
CA ALA A 21 -4.00 3.14 21.74
C ALA A 21 -4.08 4.01 23.01
N LEU A 22 -5.27 4.56 23.30
CA LEU A 22 -5.50 5.34 24.52
C LEU A 22 -5.35 4.49 25.79
N ARG A 23 -5.89 3.25 25.76
CA ARG A 23 -5.73 2.30 26.86
C ARG A 23 -4.27 1.91 27.09
N ASP A 24 -3.51 1.66 26.00
CA ASP A 24 -2.08 1.36 26.08
C ASP A 24 -1.31 2.52 26.70
N ARG A 25 -1.58 3.75 26.29
CA ARG A 25 -1.01 4.96 26.88
C ARG A 25 -1.32 5.08 28.38
N ALA A 26 -2.57 4.86 28.78
CA ALA A 26 -2.97 4.92 30.19
C ALA A 26 -2.23 3.90 31.04
N ARG A 27 -1.86 2.73 30.47
CA ARG A 27 -1.12 1.67 31.17
C ARG A 27 0.39 1.85 31.16
N THR A 28 0.96 2.32 30.06
CA THR A 28 2.42 2.32 29.83
C THR A 28 3.05 3.71 29.93
N GLY A 29 2.24 4.77 29.97
CA GLY A 29 2.69 6.17 29.91
C GLY A 29 3.29 6.58 28.56
N THR A 30 3.29 5.68 27.55
CA THR A 30 3.93 5.91 26.26
C THR A 30 2.93 5.99 25.10
N TRP A 31 3.31 6.68 24.03
CA TRP A 31 2.53 6.79 22.79
C TRP A 31 2.96 5.77 21.72
N SER A 32 3.56 4.65 22.09
CA SER A 32 4.10 3.70 21.11
C SER A 32 3.03 3.17 20.15
N ARG A 33 1.87 2.78 20.68
CA ARG A 33 0.74 2.30 19.87
C ARG A 33 0.16 3.39 18.98
N ALA A 34 0.03 4.61 19.49
CA ALA A 34 -0.47 5.73 18.69
C ALA A 34 0.45 6.04 17.49
N ARG A 35 1.77 5.91 17.66
CA ARG A 35 2.73 6.07 16.56
C ARG A 35 2.64 4.94 15.53
N GLU A 36 2.45 3.69 15.96
CA GLU A 36 2.19 2.56 15.07
C GLU A 36 0.92 2.78 14.25
N LEU A 37 -0.16 3.25 14.88
CA LEU A 37 -1.40 3.62 14.18
C LEU A 37 -1.16 4.78 13.21
N GLY A 38 -0.32 5.75 13.56
CA GLY A 38 0.10 6.83 12.66
C GLY A 38 0.76 6.30 11.38
N VAL A 39 1.61 5.27 11.48
CA VAL A 39 2.20 4.60 10.31
C VAL A 39 1.14 3.87 9.49
N LEU A 40 0.24 3.14 10.14
CA LEU A 40 -0.84 2.39 9.49
C LEU A 40 -1.77 3.32 8.70
N PHE A 41 -2.31 4.35 9.36
CA PHE A 41 -3.22 5.30 8.72
C PHE A 41 -2.52 6.19 7.70
N GLY A 42 -1.27 6.58 7.96
CA GLY A 42 -0.44 7.31 6.99
C GLY A 42 -0.21 6.50 5.72
N ALA A 43 0.06 5.19 5.85
CA ALA A 43 0.17 4.28 4.72
C ALA A 43 -1.15 4.13 3.95
N ALA A 44 -2.29 4.00 4.68
CA ALA A 44 -3.60 3.90 4.07
C ALA A 44 -3.97 5.17 3.29
N LEU A 45 -3.81 6.34 3.90
CA LEU A 45 -4.10 7.63 3.24
C LEU A 45 -3.19 7.87 2.03
N GLY A 46 -1.89 7.56 2.15
CA GLY A 46 -0.94 7.67 1.04
C GLY A 46 -1.29 6.73 -0.12
N ALA A 47 -1.69 5.49 0.18
CA ALA A 47 -2.13 4.54 -0.84
C ALA A 47 -3.46 4.94 -1.48
N MET A 48 -4.41 5.51 -0.73
CA MET A 48 -5.66 6.06 -1.27
C MET A 48 -5.39 7.21 -2.23
N ALA A 49 -4.52 8.15 -1.85
CA ALA A 49 -4.13 9.28 -2.70
C ALA A 49 -3.44 8.80 -3.99
N TYR A 50 -2.52 7.83 -3.86
CA TYR A 50 -1.87 7.19 -5.01
C TYR A 50 -2.88 6.49 -5.92
N ALA A 51 -3.76 5.66 -5.37
CA ALA A 51 -4.75 4.91 -6.14
C ALA A 51 -5.69 5.86 -6.88
N LEU A 52 -6.17 6.91 -6.21
CA LEU A 52 -7.05 7.90 -6.83
C LEU A 52 -6.36 8.61 -8.01
N ALA A 53 -5.11 9.04 -7.84
CA ALA A 53 -4.34 9.67 -8.90
C ALA A 53 -4.04 8.70 -10.06
N HIS A 54 -3.63 7.48 -9.74
CA HIS A 54 -3.35 6.42 -10.71
C HIS A 54 -4.59 6.06 -11.52
N ASP A 55 -5.74 5.88 -10.86
CA ASP A 55 -6.99 5.51 -11.51
C ASP A 55 -7.57 6.68 -12.32
N ALA A 56 -7.37 7.94 -11.89
CA ALA A 56 -7.73 9.10 -12.71
C ALA A 56 -6.96 9.15 -14.03
N VAL A 57 -5.64 8.89 -13.98
CA VAL A 57 -4.81 8.83 -15.19
C VAL A 57 -5.23 7.66 -16.09
N THR A 58 -5.38 6.46 -15.54
CA THR A 58 -5.74 5.28 -16.33
C THR A 58 -7.16 5.34 -16.86
N TRP A 59 -8.10 5.98 -16.16
CA TRP A 59 -9.44 6.24 -16.65
C TRP A 59 -9.44 7.23 -17.82
N SER A 60 -8.57 8.23 -17.80
CA SER A 60 -8.43 9.15 -18.95
C SER A 60 -7.84 8.44 -20.18
N ILE A 61 -7.04 7.39 -19.99
CA ILE A 61 -6.48 6.57 -21.08
C ILE A 61 -7.52 5.60 -21.62
N SER A 62 -8.24 4.88 -20.75
CA SER A 62 -9.26 3.92 -21.17
C SER A 62 -10.42 3.82 -20.17
N ARG A 63 -11.55 4.41 -20.52
CA ARG A 63 -12.80 4.21 -19.78
C ARG A 63 -13.32 2.77 -19.90
N GLU A 64 -13.06 2.13 -21.04
CA GLU A 64 -13.46 0.76 -21.34
C GLU A 64 -12.80 -0.26 -20.40
N TYR A 65 -11.57 0.01 -19.96
CA TYR A 65 -10.92 -0.80 -18.94
C TYR A 65 -11.72 -0.85 -17.64
N PHE A 66 -12.32 0.26 -17.23
CA PHE A 66 -13.16 0.29 -16.03
C PHE A 66 -14.58 -0.20 -16.27
N SER A 67 -15.19 0.18 -17.40
CA SER A 67 -16.58 -0.20 -17.68
C SER A 67 -16.72 -1.67 -18.04
N ILE A 68 -15.82 -2.21 -18.86
CA ILE A 68 -15.83 -3.61 -19.33
C ILE A 68 -14.93 -4.45 -18.40
N GLY A 69 -13.66 -4.09 -18.30
CA GLY A 69 -12.66 -4.91 -17.59
C GLY A 69 -12.87 -4.99 -16.09
N LYS A 70 -13.35 -3.92 -15.44
CA LYS A 70 -13.68 -3.88 -14.01
C LYS A 70 -15.18 -4.09 -13.72
N GLY A 71 -16.01 -4.20 -14.75
CA GLY A 71 -17.45 -4.41 -14.59
C GLY A 71 -18.14 -3.21 -13.91
N LEU A 72 -17.73 -1.99 -14.23
CA LEU A 72 -18.30 -0.73 -13.74
C LEU A 72 -18.94 0.05 -14.89
N PRO A 73 -20.15 -0.31 -15.39
CA PRO A 73 -20.74 0.31 -16.57
C PRO A 73 -20.82 1.85 -16.49
N GLU A 74 -21.08 2.41 -15.32
CA GLU A 74 -21.16 3.85 -15.09
C GLU A 74 -19.81 4.56 -15.31
N ALA A 75 -18.70 3.83 -15.27
CA ALA A 75 -17.36 4.39 -15.51
C ALA A 75 -17.15 4.83 -16.98
N ALA A 76 -18.03 4.42 -17.90
CA ALA A 76 -18.02 4.93 -19.27
C ALA A 76 -18.28 6.45 -19.34
N THR A 77 -19.09 6.97 -18.42
CA THR A 77 -19.53 8.37 -18.43
C THR A 77 -19.11 9.16 -17.19
N SER A 78 -18.78 8.49 -16.07
CA SER A 78 -18.49 9.14 -14.79
C SER A 78 -17.24 8.53 -14.12
N PHE A 79 -16.41 9.39 -13.50
CA PHE A 79 -15.26 8.96 -12.70
C PHE A 79 -15.65 8.53 -11.27
N ALA A 80 -16.84 8.88 -10.79
CA ALA A 80 -17.24 8.64 -9.40
C ALA A 80 -17.15 7.16 -8.95
N PRO A 81 -17.64 6.16 -9.72
CA PRO A 81 -17.49 4.75 -9.35
C PRO A 81 -16.02 4.30 -9.34
N VAL A 82 -15.18 4.83 -10.22
CA VAL A 82 -13.75 4.55 -10.25
C VAL A 82 -13.07 5.12 -9.01
N ALA A 83 -13.37 6.37 -8.65
CA ALA A 83 -12.84 7.01 -7.44
C ALA A 83 -13.21 6.21 -6.17
N ARG A 84 -14.46 5.75 -6.07
CA ARG A 84 -14.90 4.90 -4.94
C ARG A 84 -14.08 3.59 -4.89
N LEU A 85 -13.89 2.92 -6.03
CA LEU A 85 -13.08 1.71 -6.11
C LEU A 85 -11.64 1.97 -5.70
N ALA A 86 -11.02 3.05 -6.22
CA ALA A 86 -9.66 3.46 -5.91
C ALA A 86 -9.45 3.70 -4.40
N LEU A 87 -10.38 4.42 -3.76
CA LEU A 87 -10.32 4.70 -2.33
C LEU A 87 -10.41 3.42 -1.50
N LEU A 88 -11.31 2.50 -1.83
CA LEU A 88 -11.47 1.23 -1.12
C LEU A 88 -10.24 0.32 -1.29
N ALA A 89 -9.74 0.20 -2.52
CA ALA A 89 -8.55 -0.59 -2.83
C ALA A 89 -7.30 0.01 -2.17
N GLY A 90 -7.12 1.33 -2.27
CA GLY A 90 -6.01 2.05 -1.66
C GLY A 90 -6.00 1.93 -0.13
N TRP A 91 -7.16 2.04 0.52
CA TRP A 91 -7.31 1.82 1.96
C TRP A 91 -6.79 0.45 2.37
N SER A 92 -7.29 -0.60 1.72
CA SER A 92 -6.94 -1.99 2.04
C SER A 92 -5.45 -2.29 1.79
N ALA A 93 -4.93 -1.86 0.63
CA ALA A 93 -3.53 -2.04 0.27
C ALA A 93 -2.59 -1.27 1.20
N GLY A 94 -2.94 -0.03 1.53
CA GLY A 94 -2.15 0.81 2.42
C GLY A 94 -2.10 0.26 3.84
N LEU A 95 -3.21 -0.25 4.38
CA LEU A 95 -3.21 -0.94 5.67
C LEU A 95 -2.33 -2.18 5.65
N ALA A 96 -2.37 -2.99 4.59
CA ALA A 96 -1.52 -4.18 4.46
C ALA A 96 -0.03 -3.82 4.45
N VAL A 97 0.38 -2.80 3.68
CA VAL A 97 1.76 -2.31 3.63
C VAL A 97 2.17 -1.72 4.99
N GLY A 98 1.35 -0.86 5.58
CA GLY A 98 1.62 -0.27 6.89
C GLY A 98 1.78 -1.33 7.98
N LEU A 99 0.91 -2.34 7.99
CA LEU A 99 0.99 -3.47 8.91
C LEU A 99 2.27 -4.28 8.72
N ALA A 100 2.65 -4.57 7.47
CA ALA A 100 3.89 -5.29 7.16
C ALA A 100 5.13 -4.53 7.68
N LEU A 101 5.17 -3.21 7.53
CA LEU A 101 6.25 -2.37 8.05
C LEU A 101 6.26 -2.30 9.58
N VAL A 102 5.10 -2.17 10.22
CA VAL A 102 4.97 -2.18 11.69
C VAL A 102 5.44 -3.53 12.24
N ILE A 103 5.00 -4.65 11.64
CA ILE A 103 5.46 -6.00 12.04
C ILE A 103 6.97 -6.16 11.82
N ALA A 104 7.50 -5.69 10.68
CA ALA A 104 8.94 -5.73 10.41
C ALA A 104 9.75 -4.93 11.43
N ASN A 105 9.16 -3.85 11.97
CA ASN A 105 9.74 -3.00 13.02
C ASN A 105 9.37 -3.42 14.45
N ASN A 106 8.63 -4.51 14.62
CA ASN A 106 8.23 -4.98 15.96
C ASN A 106 9.45 -5.40 16.80
N PRO A 107 9.51 -5.01 18.09
CA PRO A 107 10.72 -5.16 18.89
C PRO A 107 11.27 -6.59 18.94
N GLY A 108 10.72 -7.53 19.57
CA GLY A 108 11.38 -8.82 19.78
C GLY A 108 12.80 -8.63 20.37
N ARG A 109 13.77 -9.39 19.87
CA ARG A 109 15.18 -9.32 20.33
C ARG A 109 15.98 -8.17 19.70
N LEU A 110 15.51 -7.59 18.60
CA LEU A 110 16.23 -6.54 17.87
C LEU A 110 15.73 -5.14 18.25
N SER A 111 16.63 -4.17 18.23
CA SER A 111 16.29 -2.76 18.46
C SER A 111 15.25 -2.27 17.47
N ARG A 112 14.29 -1.48 17.95
CA ARG A 112 13.25 -0.87 17.13
C ARG A 112 13.79 0.40 16.46
N LEU A 113 13.43 0.61 15.20
CA LEU A 113 13.65 1.88 14.51
C LEU A 113 12.62 2.92 14.99
N PRO A 114 12.96 4.22 15.03
CA PRO A 114 11.97 5.26 15.22
C PRO A 114 10.98 5.27 14.06
N GLU A 115 9.71 5.52 14.34
CA GLU A 115 8.62 5.41 13.35
C GLU A 115 8.84 6.32 12.12
N ARG A 116 9.49 7.48 12.32
CA ARG A 116 9.90 8.40 11.23
C ARG A 116 10.79 7.72 10.18
N ALA A 117 11.52 6.68 10.55
CA ALA A 117 12.36 5.93 9.62
C ALA A 117 11.54 5.00 8.68
N LEU A 118 10.25 4.80 8.95
CA LEU A 118 9.36 4.02 8.09
C LEU A 118 8.74 4.86 6.97
N ALA A 119 8.65 6.18 7.10
CA ALA A 119 8.07 7.05 6.08
C ALA A 119 8.80 6.97 4.71
N PRO A 120 10.15 6.97 4.64
CA PRO A 120 10.85 6.77 3.37
C PRO A 120 10.58 5.41 2.73
N GLU A 121 10.26 4.39 3.53
CA GLU A 121 9.94 3.06 3.01
C GLU A 121 8.56 3.05 2.34
N LEU A 122 7.58 3.81 2.84
CA LEU A 122 6.30 4.01 2.16
C LEU A 122 6.49 4.71 0.80
N GLY A 123 7.31 5.77 0.76
CA GLY A 123 7.66 6.43 -0.51
C GLY A 123 8.32 5.48 -1.52
N ARG A 124 9.13 4.56 -1.04
CA ARG A 124 9.75 3.51 -1.87
C ARG A 124 8.72 2.57 -2.48
N VAL A 125 7.72 2.13 -1.70
CA VAL A 125 6.62 1.29 -2.22
C VAL A 125 5.91 2.00 -3.37
N VAL A 126 5.59 3.29 -3.21
CA VAL A 126 4.98 4.11 -4.27
C VAL A 126 5.89 4.22 -5.49
N ALA A 127 7.18 4.44 -5.32
CA ALA A 127 8.13 4.51 -6.42
C ALA A 127 8.18 3.20 -7.23
N TYR A 128 8.21 2.05 -6.56
CA TYR A 128 8.14 0.73 -7.22
C TYR A 128 6.80 0.51 -7.92
N ALA A 129 5.68 0.96 -7.33
CA ALA A 129 4.37 0.89 -7.97
C ALA A 129 4.33 1.71 -9.26
N LEU A 130 4.87 2.94 -9.24
CA LEU A 130 4.96 3.80 -10.43
C LEU A 130 5.85 3.21 -11.52
N LEU A 131 7.03 2.69 -11.16
CA LEU A 131 7.94 2.03 -12.10
C LEU A 131 7.28 0.80 -12.74
N GLY A 132 6.64 -0.04 -11.93
CA GLY A 132 5.90 -1.20 -12.42
C GLY A 132 4.75 -0.79 -13.34
N ALA A 133 3.97 0.23 -12.95
CA ALA A 133 2.87 0.75 -13.76
C ALA A 133 3.36 1.23 -15.14
N GLY A 134 4.41 2.06 -15.20
CA GLY A 134 4.97 2.56 -16.45
C GLY A 134 5.53 1.44 -17.34
N THR A 135 6.28 0.51 -16.73
CA THR A 135 6.85 -0.62 -17.48
C THR A 135 5.77 -1.52 -18.07
N CYS A 136 4.78 -1.93 -17.26
CA CYS A 136 3.73 -2.80 -17.74
C CYS A 136 2.71 -2.08 -18.66
N ALA A 137 2.53 -0.78 -18.54
CA ALA A 137 1.77 0.02 -19.50
C ALA A 137 2.43 0.00 -20.88
N ALA A 138 3.76 0.17 -20.93
CA ALA A 138 4.52 0.07 -22.17
C ALA A 138 4.44 -1.34 -22.80
N LEU A 139 4.54 -2.39 -21.97
CA LEU A 139 4.35 -3.77 -22.42
C LEU A 139 2.91 -4.01 -22.92
N GLY A 140 1.91 -3.45 -22.27
CA GLY A 140 0.52 -3.48 -22.71
C GLY A 140 0.34 -2.85 -24.08
N ALA A 141 0.94 -1.67 -24.31
CA ALA A 141 0.93 -1.03 -25.63
C ALA A 141 1.62 -1.88 -26.71
N ALA A 142 2.74 -2.53 -26.36
CA ALA A 142 3.50 -3.37 -27.27
C ALA A 142 2.80 -4.72 -27.58
N SER A 143 1.90 -5.19 -26.71
CA SER A 143 1.16 -6.44 -26.89
C SER A 143 -0.08 -6.30 -27.81
N GLU A 144 -0.46 -5.08 -28.19
CA GLU A 144 -1.65 -4.82 -29.03
C GLU A 144 -1.65 -5.62 -30.35
N PRO A 145 -0.53 -5.74 -31.10
CA PRO A 145 -0.54 -6.54 -32.34
C PRO A 145 -0.90 -8.03 -32.14
N CYS A 146 -0.63 -8.55 -30.94
CA CYS A 146 -0.89 -9.97 -30.62
C CYS A 146 -2.27 -10.19 -29.96
N LEU A 147 -2.71 -9.27 -29.11
CA LEU A 147 -3.88 -9.41 -28.27
C LEU A 147 -5.06 -8.54 -28.71
N GLY A 148 -4.82 -7.54 -29.58
CA GLY A 148 -5.82 -6.54 -29.94
C GLY A 148 -7.09 -7.12 -30.55
N VAL A 149 -6.98 -8.16 -31.40
CA VAL A 149 -8.14 -8.83 -32.03
C VAL A 149 -9.01 -9.48 -30.94
N ALA A 150 -8.43 -10.27 -30.05
CA ALA A 150 -9.17 -10.94 -28.98
C ALA A 150 -9.83 -9.95 -27.99
N ILE A 151 -9.19 -8.80 -27.75
CA ILE A 151 -9.73 -7.72 -26.94
C ILE A 151 -10.89 -7.01 -27.67
N ALA A 152 -10.76 -6.77 -28.97
CA ALA A 152 -11.83 -6.21 -29.80
C ALA A 152 -13.05 -7.14 -29.88
N ASP A 153 -12.84 -8.44 -30.01
CA ASP A 153 -13.90 -9.46 -30.00
C ASP A 153 -14.66 -9.49 -28.66
N ALA A 154 -14.02 -9.07 -27.58
CA ALA A 154 -14.65 -8.86 -26.27
C ALA A 154 -15.46 -7.55 -26.15
N GLY A 155 -15.61 -6.79 -27.25
CA GLY A 155 -16.40 -5.56 -27.31
C GLY A 155 -15.65 -4.29 -26.94
N VAL A 156 -14.32 -4.33 -26.86
CA VAL A 156 -13.48 -3.13 -26.60
C VAL A 156 -13.20 -2.41 -27.92
N LEU A 157 -13.58 -1.13 -28.01
CA LEU A 157 -13.40 -0.33 -29.23
C LEU A 157 -11.95 0.17 -29.40
N SER A 158 -11.21 0.33 -28.28
CA SER A 158 -9.83 0.83 -28.27
C SER A 158 -8.87 -0.17 -27.59
N PRO A 159 -8.54 -1.30 -28.22
CA PRO A 159 -7.75 -2.37 -27.59
C PRO A 159 -6.41 -1.90 -27.04
N ARG A 160 -5.69 -1.04 -27.77
CA ARG A 160 -4.41 -0.49 -27.31
C ARG A 160 -4.53 0.28 -25.99
N SER A 161 -5.48 1.21 -25.91
CA SER A 161 -5.71 2.01 -24.69
C SER A 161 -6.12 1.13 -23.52
N TYR A 162 -6.96 0.12 -23.79
CA TYR A 162 -7.36 -0.89 -22.80
C TYR A 162 -6.16 -1.66 -22.25
N LEU A 163 -5.29 -2.18 -23.13
CA LEU A 163 -4.09 -2.92 -22.75
C LEU A 163 -3.09 -2.07 -21.98
N VAL A 164 -2.95 -0.79 -22.35
CA VAL A 164 -2.13 0.18 -21.59
C VAL A 164 -2.67 0.35 -20.17
N ALA A 165 -3.96 0.58 -19.99
CA ALA A 165 -4.58 0.77 -18.68
C ALA A 165 -4.49 -0.52 -17.85
N GLN A 166 -4.77 -1.68 -18.44
CA GLN A 166 -4.65 -2.99 -17.80
C GLN A 166 -3.21 -3.27 -17.36
N GLY A 167 -2.23 -3.00 -18.24
CA GLY A 167 -0.81 -3.15 -17.93
C GLY A 167 -0.38 -2.22 -16.80
N ALA A 168 -0.81 -0.95 -16.81
CA ALA A 168 -0.52 -0.01 -15.73
C ALA A 168 -1.01 -0.51 -14.37
N HIS A 169 -2.23 -1.05 -14.30
CA HIS A 169 -2.77 -1.61 -13.07
C HIS A 169 -2.00 -2.86 -12.60
N ALA A 170 -1.78 -3.82 -13.50
CA ALA A 170 -1.03 -5.04 -13.17
C ALA A 170 0.39 -4.70 -12.68
N GLY A 171 1.07 -3.80 -13.38
CA GLY A 171 2.41 -3.34 -13.02
C GLY A 171 2.44 -2.57 -11.70
N SER A 172 1.42 -1.75 -11.42
CA SER A 172 1.29 -1.04 -10.15
C SER A 172 1.19 -2.02 -8.97
N TYR A 173 0.37 -3.06 -9.07
CA TYR A 173 0.22 -4.07 -8.02
C TYR A 173 1.49 -4.88 -7.81
N LEU A 174 2.14 -5.35 -8.88
CA LEU A 174 3.40 -6.09 -8.81
C LEU A 174 4.52 -5.22 -8.24
N GLY A 175 4.62 -3.97 -8.71
CA GLY A 175 5.59 -3.00 -8.20
C GLY A 175 5.38 -2.70 -6.73
N ALA A 176 4.14 -2.47 -6.29
CA ALA A 176 3.83 -2.23 -4.88
C ALA A 176 4.19 -3.43 -4.00
N ALA A 177 3.88 -4.66 -4.44
CA ALA A 177 4.24 -5.88 -3.72
C ALA A 177 5.76 -6.05 -3.60
N LEU A 178 6.50 -5.84 -4.69
CA LEU A 178 7.97 -5.87 -4.69
C LEU A 178 8.55 -4.77 -3.78
N GLY A 179 8.04 -3.54 -3.90
CA GLY A 179 8.43 -2.41 -3.07
C GLY A 179 8.21 -2.67 -1.58
N ALA A 180 7.07 -3.28 -1.22
CA ALA A 180 6.77 -3.68 0.16
C ALA A 180 7.76 -4.74 0.66
N ALA A 181 8.05 -5.77 -0.14
CA ALA A 181 9.00 -6.82 0.21
C ALA A 181 10.42 -6.25 0.44
N VAL A 182 10.89 -5.39 -0.47
CA VAL A 182 12.18 -4.70 -0.36
C VAL A 182 12.20 -3.82 0.90
N SER A 183 11.15 -3.06 1.16
CA SER A 183 11.06 -2.18 2.33
C SER A 183 11.08 -2.97 3.65
N VAL A 184 10.34 -4.07 3.74
CA VAL A 184 10.38 -5.00 4.89
C VAL A 184 11.80 -5.55 5.11
N ALA A 185 12.48 -6.00 4.05
CA ALA A 185 13.84 -6.51 4.13
C ALA A 185 14.83 -5.43 4.62
N ARG A 186 14.68 -4.19 4.14
CA ARG A 186 15.50 -3.03 4.58
C ARG A 186 15.29 -2.69 6.04
N VAL A 187 14.03 -2.62 6.50
CA VAL A 187 13.70 -2.39 7.91
C VAL A 187 14.35 -3.45 8.79
N ARG A 188 14.23 -4.73 8.43
CA ARG A 188 14.84 -5.84 9.18
C ARG A 188 16.36 -5.76 9.19
N ARG A 189 17.00 -5.38 8.06
CA ARG A 189 18.46 -5.20 7.97
C ARG A 189 18.93 -4.04 8.85
N ALA A 190 18.26 -2.89 8.79
CA ALA A 190 18.60 -1.73 9.59
C ALA A 190 18.51 -2.02 11.10
N ARG A 191 17.50 -2.79 11.53
CA ARG A 191 17.36 -3.22 12.93
C ARG A 191 18.51 -4.13 13.38
N ARG A 192 18.93 -5.08 12.53
CA ARG A 192 20.08 -5.94 12.84
C ARG A 192 21.33 -5.12 13.06
N TRP A 193 21.64 -4.23 12.12
CA TRP A 193 22.80 -3.33 12.20
C TRP A 193 22.80 -2.46 13.46
N LEU A 194 21.65 -1.92 13.88
CA LEU A 194 21.55 -1.17 15.12
C LEU A 194 21.79 -2.02 16.37
N SER A 195 21.38 -3.28 16.33
CA SER A 195 21.57 -4.21 17.46
C SER A 195 23.01 -4.63 17.62
N GLU A 196 23.75 -4.81 16.52
CA GLU A 196 25.17 -5.14 16.51
C GLU A 196 26.06 -4.01 17.02
N ARG A 197 25.63 -2.76 16.85
CA ARG A 197 26.37 -1.56 17.29
C ARG A 197 26.09 -1.13 18.74
N ARG A 198 25.18 -1.79 19.44
CA ARG A 198 25.02 -1.54 20.88
C ARG A 198 26.21 -2.15 21.61
N PRO A 199 27.03 -1.34 22.36
CA PRO A 199 28.06 -1.91 23.20
C PRO A 199 27.44 -2.89 24.19
N SER A 200 28.09 -4.02 24.38
CA SER A 200 27.72 -4.94 25.47
C SER A 200 27.67 -4.15 26.77
N PRO A 201 26.65 -4.37 27.62
CA PRO A 201 26.67 -3.76 28.95
C PRO A 201 27.99 -4.13 29.59
N SER A 202 28.78 -3.12 30.00
CA SER A 202 30.01 -3.35 30.76
C SER A 202 29.66 -4.25 31.96
N PRO A 203 30.42 -5.31 32.22
CA PRO A 203 30.23 -6.09 33.43
C PRO A 203 30.26 -5.13 34.60
N GLY A 204 29.15 -5.04 35.35
CA GLY A 204 29.09 -4.23 36.54
C GLY A 204 30.24 -4.56 37.48
N PRO A 205 30.74 -3.60 38.31
CA PRO A 205 31.77 -3.89 39.25
C PRO A 205 31.33 -5.09 40.09
N SER A 206 32.11 -6.17 40.04
CA SER A 206 31.90 -7.34 40.88
C SER A 206 31.83 -6.83 42.31
N ALA A 207 30.71 -7.04 42.98
CA ALA A 207 30.63 -6.83 44.43
C ALA A 207 31.68 -7.77 45.06
N VAL A 208 32.84 -7.20 45.31
CA VAL A 208 33.84 -7.87 46.18
C VAL A 208 33.27 -7.76 47.56
N ALA A 209 32.76 -8.91 48.05
CA ALA A 209 32.36 -9.09 49.44
C ALA A 209 33.59 -9.39 50.30
#